data_56092f9ef8d202bca2a587bff0fa686b
#
_entry.id   56092f9ef8d202bca2a587bff0fa686b
#
_cell.length_a   1.000
_cell.length_b   1.000
_cell.length_c   1.000
_cell.angle_alpha   90.00
_cell.angle_beta   90.00
_cell.angle_gamma   90.00
#
_symmetry.space_group_name_H-M   'P 1'
#
loop_
_entity.id
_entity.type
_entity.pdbx_description
1 polymer ?
#
loop_
_entity_poly.entity_id
_entity_poly.type
_entity_poly.pdbx_seq_one_letter_code
_entity_poly.pdbx_strand_id
1 'polypeptide(L)'
;MMISKFLKITIITLILPLMIISCKGPDGKFKLPGGDARKTPADPKKRVAQNLKEGRGFRLNDMVSGANKRGGVFDFASSNELWRASLDAIDFMPLASVNYSGGIIITDWYTSNNNLNESIKISIRFLTNEIRSDALDIKVFSKKCNPNQLNCITLEIDSDISKELNKKILKTATLYKEENKKSKDKKKE
;
A
#
# COMPACT_ATOMS: atom_id res chain seq x y z
N MET A 1 43.42 36.61 -15.89
CA MET A 1 43.17 35.19 -15.70
C MET A 1 43.57 34.61 -14.34
N MET A 2 44.46 35.27 -13.58
CA MET A 2 44.89 34.87 -12.22
C MET A 2 43.83 35.18 -11.11
N ILE A 3 43.17 36.33 -11.19
CA ILE A 3 42.21 36.81 -10.18
C ILE A 3 41.01 35.84 -10.01
N SER A 4 40.55 35.22 -11.11
CA SER A 4 39.45 34.24 -11.06
C SER A 4 39.81 32.93 -10.32
N LYS A 5 41.08 32.52 -10.34
CA LYS A 5 41.53 31.31 -9.61
C LYS A 5 41.66 31.60 -8.11
N PHE A 6 42.15 32.76 -7.72
CA PHE A 6 42.21 33.15 -6.31
C PHE A 6 40.82 33.29 -5.70
N LEU A 7 39.88 33.86 -6.43
CA LEU A 7 38.49 33.98 -5.95
C LEU A 7 37.80 32.61 -5.73
N LYS A 8 38.07 31.65 -6.62
CA LYS A 8 37.55 30.27 -6.44
C LYS A 8 38.17 29.57 -5.25
N ILE A 9 39.46 29.71 -5.01
CA ILE A 9 40.16 29.11 -3.88
C ILE A 9 39.67 29.73 -2.57
N THR A 10 39.46 31.03 -2.48
CA THR A 10 38.92 31.68 -1.27
C THR A 10 37.49 31.27 -0.98
N ILE A 11 36.66 31.06 -2.00
CA ILE A 11 35.28 30.55 -1.82
C ILE A 11 35.29 29.11 -1.31
N ILE A 12 36.15 28.23 -1.84
CA ILE A 12 36.28 26.85 -1.42
C ILE A 12 36.77 26.74 0.03
N THR A 13 37.77 27.57 0.42
CA THR A 13 38.27 27.56 1.81
C THR A 13 37.28 28.13 2.81
N LEU A 14 36.34 28.98 2.38
CA LEU A 14 35.28 29.50 3.24
C LEU A 14 34.12 28.56 3.40
N ILE A 15 33.79 27.73 2.37
CA ILE A 15 32.67 26.80 2.37
C ILE A 15 33.03 25.48 3.08
N LEU A 16 34.28 25.03 3.01
CA LEU A 16 34.75 23.77 3.60
C LEU A 16 34.47 23.65 5.11
N PRO A 17 34.76 24.66 5.97
CA PRO A 17 34.47 24.57 7.40
C PRO A 17 33.00 24.62 7.73
N LEU A 18 32.13 25.18 6.86
CA LEU A 18 30.68 25.23 7.10
C LEU A 18 30.03 23.86 7.04
N MET A 19 30.56 22.92 6.22
CA MET A 19 30.04 21.56 6.10
C MET A 19 30.35 20.68 7.33
N ILE A 20 31.35 21.03 8.13
CA ILE A 20 31.76 20.24 9.30
C ILE A 20 30.88 20.54 10.52
N ILE A 21 30.16 21.66 10.54
CA ILE A 21 29.34 22.08 11.69
C ILE A 21 27.95 21.42 11.67
N SER A 22 27.53 20.84 10.54
CA SER A 22 26.17 20.30 10.32
C SER A 22 25.86 18.99 11.05
N CYS A 23 26.83 18.32 11.68
CA CYS A 23 26.66 17.03 12.36
C CYS A 23 26.71 17.07 13.89
N LYS A 24 26.50 18.23 14.52
CA LYS A 24 26.42 18.32 15.98
C LYS A 24 24.99 18.14 16.44
N GLY A 25 24.74 17.14 17.31
CA GLY A 25 23.48 16.99 18.02
C GLY A 25 23.26 18.13 19.04
N PRO A 26 22.06 18.27 19.63
CA PRO A 26 21.72 19.31 20.59
C PRO A 26 22.63 19.36 21.82
N ASP A 27 23.35 18.26 22.12
CA ASP A 27 24.29 18.14 23.22
C ASP A 27 25.74 18.51 22.81
N GLY A 28 25.97 19.13 21.64
CA GLY A 28 27.28 19.54 21.15
C GLY A 28 28.25 18.39 20.81
N LYS A 29 27.86 17.12 20.97
CA LYS A 29 28.67 15.94 20.68
C LYS A 29 28.40 15.43 19.26
N PHE A 30 29.48 15.04 18.58
CA PHE A 30 29.40 14.45 17.25
C PHE A 30 28.69 13.08 17.33
N LYS A 31 27.51 12.96 16.72
CA LYS A 31 26.76 11.71 16.60
C LYS A 31 26.79 11.25 15.16
N LEU A 32 27.52 10.19 14.88
CA LEU A 32 27.42 9.50 13.59
C LEU A 32 26.02 8.87 13.47
N PRO A 33 25.38 8.92 12.27
CA PRO A 33 24.16 8.19 12.02
C PRO A 33 24.47 6.69 12.01
N GLY A 34 24.32 6.07 13.16
CA GLY A 34 24.56 4.65 13.38
C GLY A 34 24.23 4.29 14.82
N GLY A 35 23.76 3.08 15.07
CA GLY A 35 23.46 2.62 16.42
C GLY A 35 24.72 2.63 17.29
N ASP A 36 24.63 3.30 18.43
CA ASP A 36 25.70 3.27 19.43
C ASP A 36 25.94 1.82 19.88
N ALA A 37 27.07 1.26 19.50
CA ALA A 37 27.44 -0.14 19.80
C ALA A 37 27.51 -0.43 21.32
N ARG A 38 27.58 0.61 22.15
CA ARG A 38 27.49 0.49 23.60
C ARG A 38 26.06 0.28 24.09
N LYS A 39 25.08 0.74 23.34
CA LYS A 39 23.65 0.63 23.66
C LYS A 39 22.94 -0.47 22.87
N THR A 40 23.46 -0.83 21.71
CA THR A 40 22.85 -1.81 20.83
C THR A 40 23.88 -2.93 20.54
N PRO A 41 23.65 -4.16 20.97
CA PRO A 41 24.56 -5.28 20.72
C PRO A 41 24.80 -5.49 19.23
N ALA A 42 26.04 -5.74 18.83
CA ALA A 42 26.42 -6.04 17.46
C ALA A 42 25.80 -7.36 16.97
N ASP A 43 25.64 -8.33 17.88
CA ASP A 43 25.02 -9.62 17.59
C ASP A 43 23.49 -9.49 17.38
N PRO A 44 22.94 -9.92 16.23
CA PRO A 44 21.52 -9.86 15.95
C PRO A 44 20.65 -10.61 16.97
N LYS A 45 21.09 -11.76 17.47
CA LYS A 45 20.34 -12.56 18.46
C LYS A 45 20.24 -11.84 19.81
N LYS A 46 21.34 -11.22 20.26
CA LYS A 46 21.36 -10.42 21.49
C LYS A 46 20.49 -9.17 21.37
N ARG A 47 20.45 -8.57 20.18
CA ARG A 47 19.59 -7.41 19.87
C ARG A 47 18.11 -7.75 19.95
N VAL A 48 17.72 -8.90 19.38
CA VAL A 48 16.34 -9.41 19.47
C VAL A 48 15.98 -9.72 20.92
N ALA A 49 16.84 -10.41 21.67
CA ALA A 49 16.62 -10.73 23.08
C ALA A 49 16.49 -9.46 23.95
N GLN A 50 17.32 -8.44 23.69
CA GLN A 50 17.24 -7.16 24.37
C GLN A 50 15.94 -6.42 24.04
N ASN A 51 15.55 -6.37 22.78
CA ASN A 51 14.29 -5.73 22.36
C ASN A 51 13.05 -6.42 22.97
N LEU A 52 13.07 -7.75 23.08
CA LEU A 52 12.03 -8.53 23.76
C LEU A 52 11.98 -8.18 25.25
N LYS A 53 13.15 -8.12 25.92
CA LYS A 53 13.26 -7.82 27.35
C LYS A 53 12.83 -6.38 27.68
N GLU A 54 13.14 -5.42 26.81
CA GLU A 54 12.74 -4.02 26.91
C GLU A 54 11.30 -3.76 26.40
N GLY A 55 10.61 -4.82 25.98
CA GLY A 55 9.26 -4.71 25.44
C GLY A 55 9.17 -3.99 24.08
N ARG A 56 10.29 -3.84 23.38
CA ARG A 56 10.36 -3.27 22.01
C ARG A 56 10.21 -4.33 20.92
N GLY A 57 9.77 -5.53 21.28
CA GLY A 57 9.43 -6.58 20.31
C GLY A 57 8.22 -6.18 19.45
N PHE A 58 8.08 -6.86 18.33
CA PHE A 58 6.91 -6.73 17.48
C PHE A 58 5.64 -7.04 18.28
N ARG A 59 4.82 -6.04 18.52
CA ARG A 59 3.53 -6.20 19.19
C ARG A 59 2.42 -6.03 18.14
N LEU A 60 1.60 -7.07 18.00
CA LEU A 60 0.41 -6.98 17.16
C LEU A 60 -0.48 -5.78 17.56
N ASN A 61 -0.51 -5.46 18.85
CA ASN A 61 -1.28 -4.35 19.38
C ASN A 61 -0.72 -2.98 18.98
N ASP A 62 0.60 -2.84 18.82
CA ASP A 62 1.22 -1.60 18.33
C ASP A 62 0.96 -1.42 16.82
N MET A 63 0.72 -2.52 16.11
CA MET A 63 0.30 -2.51 14.71
C MET A 63 -1.15 -2.03 14.56
N VAL A 64 -2.00 -2.35 15.54
CA VAL A 64 -3.42 -1.96 15.55
C VAL A 64 -3.63 -0.57 16.17
N SER A 65 -2.86 -0.21 17.19
CA SER A 65 -3.02 1.05 17.94
C SER A 65 -2.01 2.14 17.57
N GLY A 66 -0.86 1.78 16.96
CA GLY A 66 0.19 2.71 16.54
C GLY A 66 -0.03 3.37 15.17
N ALA A 67 -1.25 3.31 14.65
CA ALA A 67 -1.66 3.75 13.30
C ALA A 67 -1.41 5.23 12.97
N ASN A 68 -0.76 6.00 13.84
CA ASN A 68 -0.63 7.43 13.59
C ASN A 68 0.69 7.90 12.98
N LYS A 69 1.66 7.02 12.65
CA LYS A 69 2.94 7.58 12.16
C LYS A 69 3.71 6.85 11.06
N ARG A 70 3.35 5.64 10.59
CA ARG A 70 3.98 5.06 9.38
C ARG A 70 3.03 4.02 8.80
N GLY A 71 2.24 4.40 7.80
CA GLY A 71 1.33 3.52 7.07
C GLY A 71 2.05 2.28 6.55
N GLY A 72 1.93 1.17 7.28
CA GLY A 72 2.31 -0.14 6.80
C GLY A 72 1.25 -0.65 5.84
N VAL A 73 1.64 -1.53 4.95
CA VAL A 73 0.80 -2.17 3.92
C VAL A 73 -0.49 -2.79 4.49
N PHE A 74 -0.51 -3.16 5.78
CA PHE A 74 -1.69 -3.72 6.46
C PHE A 74 -2.79 -2.70 6.76
N ASP A 75 -2.42 -1.45 6.99
CA ASP A 75 -3.40 -0.41 7.31
C ASP A 75 -4.22 -0.01 6.07
N PHE A 76 -3.63 -0.13 4.89
CA PHE A 76 -4.30 0.10 3.62
C PHE A 76 -5.43 -0.90 3.36
N ALA A 77 -5.20 -2.17 3.67
CA ALA A 77 -6.15 -3.24 3.38
C ALA A 77 -7.35 -3.28 4.34
N SER A 78 -7.13 -2.96 5.63
CA SER A 78 -8.18 -3.03 6.66
C SER A 78 -8.93 -1.73 6.83
N SER A 79 -8.32 -0.59 6.53
CA SER A 79 -8.89 0.75 6.74
C SER A 79 -9.40 1.40 5.46
N ASN A 80 -9.03 0.91 4.28
CA ASN A 80 -9.48 1.48 3.02
C ASN A 80 -10.87 0.92 2.64
N GLU A 81 -11.87 1.78 2.68
CA GLU A 81 -13.26 1.44 2.39
C GLU A 81 -13.45 0.95 0.95
N LEU A 82 -12.73 1.54 -0.02
CA LEU A 82 -12.79 1.09 -1.43
C LEU A 82 -12.26 -0.31 -1.60
N TRP A 83 -11.16 -0.63 -0.91
CA TRP A 83 -10.55 -1.95 -0.96
C TRP A 83 -11.49 -3.02 -0.41
N ARG A 84 -12.05 -2.81 0.78
CA ARG A 84 -13.03 -3.71 1.40
C ARG A 84 -14.24 -3.91 0.50
N ALA A 85 -14.83 -2.81 0.01
CA ALA A 85 -15.99 -2.84 -0.86
C ALA A 85 -15.70 -3.56 -2.18
N SER A 86 -14.47 -3.48 -2.71
CA SER A 86 -14.08 -4.21 -3.92
C SER A 86 -14.02 -5.70 -3.68
N LEU A 87 -13.42 -6.15 -2.56
CA LEU A 87 -13.38 -7.57 -2.19
C LEU A 87 -14.79 -8.13 -2.01
N ASP A 88 -15.67 -7.43 -1.30
CA ASP A 88 -17.06 -7.86 -1.09
C ASP A 88 -17.85 -7.91 -2.40
N ALA A 89 -17.56 -7.03 -3.34
CA ALA A 89 -18.26 -6.99 -4.62
C ALA A 89 -17.94 -8.21 -5.51
N ILE A 90 -16.74 -8.79 -5.35
CA ILE A 90 -16.23 -9.93 -6.13
C ILE A 90 -16.05 -11.21 -5.30
N ASP A 91 -16.61 -11.27 -4.08
CA ASP A 91 -16.46 -12.38 -3.14
C ASP A 91 -16.89 -13.74 -3.71
N PHE A 92 -17.81 -13.75 -4.69
CA PHE A 92 -18.25 -14.96 -5.38
C PHE A 92 -17.22 -15.55 -6.35
N MET A 93 -16.13 -14.82 -6.62
CA MET A 93 -15.07 -15.25 -7.56
C MET A 93 -13.79 -15.62 -6.81
N PRO A 94 -13.09 -16.70 -7.19
CA PRO A 94 -11.77 -16.99 -6.65
C PRO A 94 -10.78 -15.90 -7.06
N LEU A 95 -9.85 -15.57 -6.16
CA LEU A 95 -8.83 -14.56 -6.38
C LEU A 95 -7.54 -15.22 -6.90
N ALA A 96 -7.02 -14.73 -8.03
CA ALA A 96 -5.75 -15.16 -8.59
C ALA A 96 -4.57 -14.38 -8.03
N SER A 97 -4.73 -13.06 -7.84
CA SER A 97 -3.68 -12.20 -7.31
C SER A 97 -4.27 -10.99 -6.60
N VAL A 98 -3.68 -10.69 -5.44
CA VAL A 98 -4.05 -9.53 -4.62
C VAL A 98 -2.77 -8.83 -4.19
N ASN A 99 -2.56 -7.61 -4.67
CA ASN A 99 -1.39 -6.81 -4.34
C ASN A 99 -1.84 -5.47 -3.72
N TYR A 100 -1.73 -5.38 -2.40
CA TYR A 100 -2.12 -4.18 -1.65
C TYR A 100 -1.25 -2.98 -1.99
N SER A 101 0.07 -3.17 -2.08
CA SER A 101 1.03 -2.09 -2.35
C SER A 101 0.89 -1.55 -3.77
N GLY A 102 0.58 -2.43 -4.72
CA GLY A 102 0.35 -2.08 -6.12
C GLY A 102 -1.07 -1.61 -6.41
N GLY A 103 -1.98 -1.72 -5.43
CA GLY A 103 -3.37 -1.33 -5.60
C GLY A 103 -4.07 -2.11 -6.71
N ILE A 104 -3.90 -3.44 -6.75
CA ILE A 104 -4.50 -4.27 -7.79
C ILE A 104 -5.09 -5.57 -7.21
N ILE A 105 -6.29 -5.92 -7.68
CA ILE A 105 -6.96 -7.18 -7.41
C ILE A 105 -7.27 -7.84 -8.74
N ILE A 106 -6.93 -9.10 -8.89
CA ILE A 106 -7.20 -9.91 -10.09
C ILE A 106 -7.90 -11.18 -9.64
N THR A 107 -9.09 -11.45 -10.18
CA THR A 107 -9.81 -12.71 -9.97
C THR A 107 -9.22 -13.81 -10.83
N ASP A 108 -9.51 -15.05 -10.51
CA ASP A 108 -9.33 -16.14 -11.46
C ASP A 108 -10.50 -16.21 -12.45
N TRP A 109 -10.42 -17.10 -13.44
CA TRP A 109 -11.49 -17.35 -14.38
C TRP A 109 -12.69 -17.95 -13.66
N TYR A 110 -13.84 -17.29 -13.77
CA TYR A 110 -15.10 -17.72 -13.21
C TYR A 110 -16.05 -18.14 -14.34
N THR A 111 -16.58 -19.33 -14.23
CA THR A 111 -17.53 -19.92 -15.18
C THR A 111 -18.88 -20.07 -14.49
N SER A 112 -19.93 -19.54 -15.10
CA SER A 112 -21.30 -19.75 -14.62
C SER A 112 -21.76 -21.17 -14.95
N ASN A 113 -22.53 -21.78 -14.05
CA ASN A 113 -23.09 -23.10 -14.25
C ASN A 113 -23.98 -23.24 -15.49
N ASN A 114 -24.44 -22.10 -16.02
CA ASN A 114 -25.33 -22.07 -17.18
C ASN A 114 -24.58 -22.10 -18.52
N ASN A 115 -23.28 -21.80 -18.55
CA ASN A 115 -22.49 -21.76 -19.78
C ASN A 115 -21.02 -22.13 -19.50
N LEU A 116 -20.71 -23.41 -19.57
CA LEU A 116 -19.38 -23.96 -19.30
C LEU A 116 -18.30 -23.53 -20.32
N ASN A 117 -18.71 -23.02 -21.48
CA ASN A 117 -17.80 -22.60 -22.52
C ASN A 117 -17.42 -21.11 -22.43
N GLU A 118 -17.99 -20.38 -21.47
CA GLU A 118 -17.73 -18.97 -21.25
C GLU A 118 -17.25 -18.74 -19.82
N SER A 119 -16.15 -18.03 -19.68
CA SER A 119 -15.57 -17.65 -18.39
C SER A 119 -15.27 -16.15 -18.39
N ILE A 120 -15.40 -15.54 -17.24
CA ILE A 120 -15.06 -14.13 -17.03
C ILE A 120 -13.92 -14.02 -16.01
N LYS A 121 -13.11 -12.97 -16.17
CA LYS A 121 -12.05 -12.57 -15.27
C LYS A 121 -12.12 -11.08 -15.06
N ILE A 122 -11.94 -10.64 -13.84
CA ILE A 122 -12.03 -9.22 -13.47
C ILE A 122 -10.67 -8.76 -12.93
N SER A 123 -10.22 -7.59 -13.39
CA SER A 123 -9.08 -6.88 -12.85
C SER A 123 -9.54 -5.53 -12.33
N ILE A 124 -9.27 -5.25 -11.07
CA ILE A 124 -9.59 -3.97 -10.41
C ILE A 124 -8.28 -3.30 -10.04
N ARG A 125 -8.02 -2.12 -10.58
CA ARG A 125 -6.86 -1.30 -10.25
C ARG A 125 -7.31 -0.02 -9.56
N PHE A 126 -6.72 0.26 -8.42
CA PHE A 126 -6.99 1.45 -7.63
C PHE A 126 -6.11 2.60 -8.11
N LEU A 127 -6.71 3.67 -8.56
CA LEU A 127 -6.04 4.88 -9.03
C LEU A 127 -5.89 5.91 -7.91
N THR A 128 -6.79 5.86 -6.92
CA THR A 128 -6.78 6.71 -5.73
C THR A 128 -7.43 5.99 -4.55
N ASN A 129 -7.18 6.48 -3.34
CA ASN A 129 -7.78 5.99 -2.09
C ASN A 129 -9.08 6.75 -1.74
N GLU A 130 -9.46 7.72 -2.55
CA GLU A 130 -10.67 8.51 -2.33
C GLU A 130 -11.87 7.87 -3.01
N ILE A 131 -13.05 7.98 -2.39
CA ILE A 131 -14.31 7.48 -2.95
C ILE A 131 -14.81 8.50 -4.00
N ARG A 132 -14.43 8.26 -5.25
CA ARG A 132 -14.81 9.07 -6.43
C ARG A 132 -15.06 8.17 -7.63
N SER A 133 -15.76 8.67 -8.63
CA SER A 133 -16.16 7.90 -9.82
C SER A 133 -14.98 7.35 -10.64
N ASP A 134 -13.84 8.04 -10.60
CA ASP A 134 -12.59 7.69 -11.30
C ASP A 134 -11.56 6.99 -10.38
N ALA A 135 -11.98 6.54 -9.21
CA ALA A 135 -11.08 5.89 -8.25
C ALA A 135 -10.59 4.51 -8.70
N LEU A 136 -11.34 3.85 -9.55
CA LEU A 136 -11.12 2.48 -9.97
C LEU A 136 -11.04 2.36 -11.49
N ASP A 137 -10.07 1.60 -11.97
CA ASP A 137 -9.98 1.11 -13.34
C ASP A 137 -10.34 -0.39 -13.33
N ILE A 138 -11.54 -0.71 -13.83
CA ILE A 138 -12.09 -2.06 -13.81
C ILE A 138 -12.14 -2.61 -15.22
N LYS A 139 -11.39 -3.68 -15.46
CA LYS A 139 -11.33 -4.40 -16.72
C LYS A 139 -11.96 -5.77 -16.58
N VAL A 140 -12.84 -6.11 -17.51
CA VAL A 140 -13.49 -7.41 -17.58
C VAL A 140 -13.02 -8.14 -18.82
N PHE A 141 -12.55 -9.36 -18.65
CA PHE A 141 -12.12 -10.23 -19.73
C PHE A 141 -13.11 -11.38 -19.87
N SER A 142 -13.53 -11.65 -21.09
CA SER A 142 -14.32 -12.83 -21.44
C SER A 142 -13.44 -13.82 -22.20
N LYS A 143 -13.53 -15.08 -21.79
CA LYS A 143 -12.90 -16.20 -22.48
C LYS A 143 -13.99 -17.13 -22.97
N LYS A 144 -14.07 -17.32 -24.28
CA LYS A 144 -15.00 -18.24 -24.94
C LYS A 144 -14.25 -19.37 -25.58
N CYS A 145 -14.65 -20.62 -25.27
CA CYS A 145 -14.07 -21.83 -25.78
C CYS A 145 -15.07 -22.60 -26.67
N ASN A 146 -14.56 -23.42 -27.56
CA ASN A 146 -15.40 -24.40 -28.26
C ASN A 146 -15.98 -25.44 -27.28
N PRO A 147 -17.05 -26.19 -27.65
CA PRO A 147 -17.65 -27.20 -26.79
C PRO A 147 -16.66 -28.22 -26.21
N ASN A 148 -15.59 -28.51 -26.92
CA ASN A 148 -14.51 -29.42 -26.49
C ASN A 148 -13.47 -28.71 -25.61
N GLN A 149 -13.70 -27.45 -25.18
CA GLN A 149 -12.80 -26.60 -24.39
C GLN A 149 -11.40 -26.40 -25.05
N LEU A 150 -11.31 -26.61 -26.35
CA LEU A 150 -10.15 -26.32 -27.20
C LEU A 150 -10.37 -24.99 -27.93
N ASN A 151 -9.29 -24.34 -28.35
CA ASN A 151 -9.33 -23.09 -29.12
C ASN A 151 -10.16 -21.99 -28.43
N CYS A 152 -9.70 -21.56 -27.26
CA CYS A 152 -10.31 -20.48 -26.50
C CYS A 152 -9.84 -19.11 -27.02
N ILE A 153 -10.78 -18.18 -27.15
CA ILE A 153 -10.50 -16.77 -27.48
C ILE A 153 -10.77 -15.93 -26.23
N THR A 154 -9.80 -15.10 -25.88
CA THR A 154 -9.93 -14.14 -24.76
C THR A 154 -9.97 -12.73 -25.29
N LEU A 155 -10.98 -11.98 -24.89
CA LEU A 155 -11.17 -10.58 -25.27
C LEU A 155 -11.44 -9.74 -24.02
N GLU A 156 -10.90 -8.51 -23.99
CA GLU A 156 -11.35 -7.49 -23.05
C GLU A 156 -12.73 -7.00 -23.56
N ILE A 157 -13.71 -7.01 -22.68
CA ILE A 157 -15.05 -6.57 -23.01
C ILE A 157 -15.35 -5.25 -22.29
N ASP A 158 -15.65 -4.21 -23.06
CA ASP A 158 -16.24 -2.98 -22.51
C ASP A 158 -17.71 -3.26 -22.22
N SER A 159 -17.97 -3.76 -21.02
CA SER A 159 -19.29 -4.24 -20.63
C SER A 159 -19.93 -3.31 -19.59
N ASP A 160 -21.26 -3.31 -19.58
CA ASP A 160 -22.02 -2.66 -18.50
C ASP A 160 -21.68 -3.24 -17.13
N ILE A 161 -21.08 -4.46 -17.08
CA ILE A 161 -20.59 -5.11 -15.87
C ILE A 161 -19.53 -4.26 -15.17
N SER A 162 -18.57 -3.67 -15.89
CA SER A 162 -17.53 -2.83 -15.28
C SER A 162 -18.12 -1.57 -14.66
N LYS A 163 -19.11 -0.95 -15.31
CA LYS A 163 -19.79 0.25 -14.81
C LYS A 163 -20.68 -0.05 -13.62
N GLU A 164 -21.42 -1.16 -13.67
CA GLU A 164 -22.28 -1.61 -12.59
C GLU A 164 -21.48 -2.01 -11.37
N LEU A 165 -20.36 -2.73 -11.56
CA LEU A 165 -19.44 -3.11 -10.52
C LEU A 165 -18.81 -1.87 -9.85
N ASN A 166 -18.33 -0.90 -10.62
CA ASN A 166 -17.82 0.36 -10.11
C ASN A 166 -18.87 1.07 -9.23
N LYS A 167 -20.09 1.21 -9.73
CA LYS A 167 -21.20 1.83 -8.99
C LYS A 167 -21.51 1.08 -7.68
N LYS A 168 -21.52 -0.26 -7.71
CA LYS A 168 -21.72 -1.11 -6.52
C LYS A 168 -20.62 -0.90 -5.51
N ILE A 169 -19.35 -0.93 -5.93
CA ILE A 169 -18.18 -0.74 -5.07
C ILE A 169 -18.22 0.64 -4.40
N LEU A 170 -18.44 1.71 -5.17
CA LEU A 170 -18.48 3.06 -4.63
C LEU A 170 -19.61 3.24 -3.61
N LYS A 171 -20.79 2.67 -3.87
CA LYS A 171 -21.91 2.68 -2.93
C LYS A 171 -21.58 1.98 -1.63
N THR A 172 -21.02 0.77 -1.69
CA THR A 172 -20.62 0.00 -0.52
C THR A 172 -19.50 0.69 0.26
N ALA A 173 -18.51 1.25 -0.43
CA ALA A 173 -17.43 2.01 0.19
C ALA A 173 -17.94 3.24 0.96
N THR A 174 -18.96 3.91 0.44
CA THR A 174 -19.60 5.05 1.13
C THR A 174 -20.27 4.59 2.43
N LEU A 175 -20.95 3.45 2.43
CA LEU A 175 -21.55 2.88 3.65
C LEU A 175 -20.48 2.55 4.70
N TYR A 176 -19.39 1.90 4.31
CA TYR A 176 -18.27 1.61 5.21
C TYR A 176 -17.63 2.87 5.80
N LYS A 177 -17.51 3.93 5.01
CA LYS A 177 -16.99 5.22 5.50
C LYS A 177 -17.91 5.82 6.57
N GLU A 178 -19.22 5.75 6.39
CA GLU A 178 -20.20 6.23 7.37
C GLU A 178 -20.17 5.40 8.65
N GLU A 179 -20.09 4.07 8.55
CA GLU A 179 -19.97 3.18 9.70
C GLU A 179 -18.70 3.46 10.50
N ASN A 180 -17.56 3.61 9.80
CA ASN A 180 -16.29 3.94 10.43
C ASN A 180 -16.33 5.30 11.14
N LYS A 181 -17.06 6.29 10.60
CA LYS A 181 -17.25 7.58 11.24
C LYS A 181 -18.06 7.46 12.53
N LYS A 182 -19.20 6.77 12.47
CA LYS A 182 -20.06 6.54 13.64
C LYS A 182 -19.34 5.81 14.77
N SER A 183 -18.49 4.82 14.43
CA SER A 183 -17.73 4.07 15.44
C SER A 183 -16.63 4.89 16.10
N LYS A 184 -16.04 5.86 15.39
CA LYS A 184 -15.05 6.80 15.95
C LYS A 184 -15.69 7.82 16.88
N ASP A 185 -16.88 8.28 16.54
CA ASP A 185 -17.60 9.26 17.36
C ASP A 185 -18.06 8.64 18.70
N LYS A 186 -18.55 7.38 18.70
CA LYS A 186 -18.89 6.63 19.92
C LYS A 186 -17.72 6.31 20.85
N LYS A 187 -16.48 6.33 20.36
CA LYS A 187 -15.28 6.11 21.20
C LYS A 187 -14.75 7.39 21.86
N LYS A 188 -15.29 8.53 21.48
CA LYS A 188 -14.89 9.84 22.04
C LYS A 188 -15.82 10.34 23.14
N GLU A 189 -17.00 9.72 23.30
CA GLU A 189 -17.90 9.87 24.44
C GLU A 189 -17.51 8.89 25.56
#